data_e64f33085f84ab66b0c183b95804688f
#
_entry.id   e64f33085f84ab66b0c183b95804688f
#
_cell.length_a   1.000
_cell.length_b   1.000
_cell.length_c   1.000
_cell.angle_alpha   90.00
_cell.angle_beta   90.00
_cell.angle_gamma   90.00
#
_symmetry.space_group_name_H-M   'P 1'
#
loop_
_entity.id
_entity.type
_entity.pdbx_description
1 polymer ?
#
loop_
_entity_poly.entity_id
_entity_poly.type
_entity_poly.pdbx_seq_one_letter_code
_entity_poly.pdbx_strand_id
1 'polypeptide(L)'
;MYKRQVHAYVSQSDKGELVIGAGTDSYVSYTQKGTHEIVEGTLNAILELYPIFSRLRMLRQWGGVVDICPDASPIISKTSIKGLYFNCGWGTGGFKATPGSGHLFAYTIAKDEPHALNAAFNINRFVSGDLVDEHGAAAVAH
;
A
#
# COMPACT_ATOMS: atom_id res chain seq x y z
N MET A 1 22.78 -5.98 19.94
CA MET A 1 23.04 -5.60 18.54
C MET A 1 21.68 -5.32 17.90
N TYR A 2 21.24 -4.04 17.85
CA TYR A 2 19.98 -3.66 17.22
C TYR A 2 20.15 -3.81 15.72
N LYS A 3 19.44 -4.76 15.10
CA LYS A 3 19.31 -4.82 13.64
C LYS A 3 18.44 -3.65 13.23
N ARG A 4 19.06 -2.57 12.73
CA ARG A 4 18.34 -1.47 12.12
C ARG A 4 17.70 -1.99 10.83
N GLN A 5 16.38 -2.03 10.80
CA GLN A 5 15.64 -2.43 9.63
C GLN A 5 15.59 -1.23 8.67
N VAL A 6 16.12 -1.41 7.48
CA VAL A 6 16.08 -0.38 6.43
C VAL A 6 14.84 -0.65 5.56
N HIS A 7 13.86 0.23 5.64
CA HIS A 7 12.70 0.22 4.76
C HIS A 7 13.00 1.08 3.54
N ALA A 8 13.44 0.47 2.46
CA ALA A 8 13.63 1.15 1.19
C ALA A 8 13.58 0.17 0.02
N TYR A 9 13.14 0.62 -1.13
CA TYR A 9 13.26 -0.11 -2.38
C TYR A 9 14.03 0.71 -3.41
N VAL A 10 14.74 0.01 -4.29
CA VAL A 10 15.46 0.58 -5.42
C VAL A 10 15.12 -0.23 -6.65
N SER A 11 14.74 0.43 -7.72
CA SER A 11 14.64 -0.18 -9.03
C SER A 11 15.30 0.72 -10.07
N GLN A 12 15.78 0.13 -11.14
CA GLN A 12 16.37 0.87 -12.25
C GLN A 12 15.42 0.84 -13.44
N SER A 13 15.20 2.00 -14.06
CA SER A 13 14.44 2.11 -15.30
C SER A 13 15.27 1.59 -16.48
N ASP A 14 14.61 1.34 -17.60
CA ASP A 14 15.25 0.98 -18.88
C ASP A 14 16.18 2.06 -19.42
N LYS A 15 16.02 3.31 -18.97
CA LYS A 15 16.86 4.45 -19.33
C LYS A 15 18.00 4.72 -18.34
N GLY A 16 18.09 3.92 -17.29
CA GLY A 16 19.18 3.98 -16.32
C GLY A 16 18.91 4.82 -15.08
N GLU A 17 17.80 5.57 -15.00
CA GLU A 17 17.45 6.29 -13.77
C GLU A 17 17.08 5.33 -12.66
N LEU A 18 17.40 5.71 -11.42
CA LEU A 18 16.97 4.97 -10.22
C LEU A 18 15.66 5.54 -9.70
N VAL A 19 14.73 4.66 -9.41
CA VAL A 19 13.53 4.92 -8.63
C VAL A 19 13.77 4.40 -7.23
N ILE A 20 13.78 5.31 -6.26
CA ILE A 20 14.01 5.02 -4.85
C ILE A 20 12.76 5.43 -4.08
N GLY A 21 12.30 4.57 -3.21
CA GLY A 21 11.17 4.89 -2.38
C GLY A 21 11.11 4.05 -1.13
N ALA A 22 10.38 4.53 -0.20
CA ALA A 22 9.85 3.90 1.00
C ALA A 22 9.22 4.96 1.89
N GLY A 23 8.55 4.50 2.92
CA GLY A 23 7.99 5.34 3.95
C GLY A 23 6.66 5.98 3.56
N THR A 24 5.93 6.30 4.59
CA THR A 24 4.67 7.04 4.55
C THR A 24 4.74 8.13 5.60
N ASP A 25 4.15 9.28 5.33
CA ASP A 25 4.00 10.32 6.34
C ASP A 25 3.08 9.81 7.47
N SER A 26 3.40 10.17 8.70
CA SER A 26 2.63 9.78 9.89
C SER A 26 1.32 10.55 10.07
N TYR A 27 1.02 11.47 9.17
CA TYR A 27 -0.18 12.30 9.22
C TYR A 27 -0.93 12.25 7.88
N VAL A 28 -2.23 12.49 7.96
CA VAL A 28 -3.10 12.50 6.78
C VAL A 28 -2.85 13.78 5.96
N SER A 29 -2.52 13.60 4.69
CA SER A 29 -2.28 14.70 3.75
C SER A 29 -2.77 14.33 2.35
N TYR A 30 -3.34 15.29 1.65
CA TYR A 30 -3.70 15.16 0.23
C TYR A 30 -2.60 15.68 -0.71
N THR A 31 -1.45 16.10 -0.17
CA THR A 31 -0.32 16.52 -1.00
C THR A 31 0.25 15.33 -1.78
N GLN A 32 0.57 15.57 -3.03
CA GLN A 32 1.29 14.60 -3.87
C GLN A 32 2.80 14.84 -3.87
N LYS A 33 3.26 15.65 -2.94
CA LYS A 33 4.69 15.91 -2.71
C LYS A 33 5.08 15.16 -1.45
N GLY A 34 6.03 14.27 -1.50
CA GLY A 34 6.57 13.66 -0.29
C GLY A 34 7.21 14.71 0.63
N THR A 35 7.27 14.45 1.94
CA THR A 35 7.95 15.33 2.88
C THR A 35 9.46 15.21 2.77
N HIS A 36 10.14 16.25 3.22
CA HIS A 36 11.61 16.26 3.26
C HIS A 36 12.16 15.17 4.19
N GLU A 37 11.50 14.94 5.31
CA GLU A 37 11.90 13.93 6.28
C GLU A 37 11.89 12.51 5.69
N ILE A 38 10.85 12.15 4.92
CA ILE A 38 10.77 10.85 4.24
C ILE A 38 11.88 10.70 3.20
N VAL A 39 12.13 11.76 2.43
CA VAL A 39 13.20 11.73 1.41
C VAL A 39 14.57 11.58 2.06
N GLU A 40 14.86 12.38 3.09
CA GLU A 40 16.14 12.34 3.80
C GLU A 40 16.35 10.96 4.45
N GLY A 41 15.35 10.46 5.17
CA GLY A 41 15.41 9.14 5.81
C GLY A 41 15.64 8.01 4.80
N THR A 42 14.92 8.04 3.68
CA THR A 42 15.04 7.03 2.62
C THR A 42 16.42 7.10 1.93
N LEU A 43 16.88 8.29 1.59
CA LEU A 43 18.19 8.47 0.95
C LEU A 43 19.33 8.08 1.88
N ASN A 44 19.28 8.44 3.15
CA ASN A 44 20.28 8.02 4.12
C ASN A 44 20.35 6.49 4.24
N ALA A 45 19.21 5.82 4.31
CA ALA A 45 19.14 4.36 4.37
C ALA A 45 19.72 3.70 3.09
N ILE A 46 19.40 4.24 1.92
CA ILE A 46 19.93 3.72 0.65
C ILE A 46 21.42 3.97 0.50
N LEU A 47 21.93 5.14 0.93
CA LEU A 47 23.35 5.45 0.86
C LEU A 47 24.18 4.61 1.83
N GLU A 48 23.59 4.18 2.96
CA GLU A 48 24.24 3.22 3.87
C GLU A 48 24.44 1.86 3.19
N LEU A 49 23.45 1.41 2.39
CA LEU A 49 23.52 0.13 1.66
C LEU A 49 24.33 0.22 0.36
N TYR A 50 24.19 1.32 -0.34
CA TYR A 50 24.79 1.55 -1.66
C TYR A 50 25.51 2.90 -1.73
N PRO A 51 26.70 3.05 -1.14
CA PRO A 51 27.44 4.34 -1.10
C PRO A 51 27.73 4.94 -2.47
N ILE A 52 27.77 4.12 -3.52
CA ILE A 52 27.98 4.56 -4.89
C ILE A 52 26.91 5.55 -5.38
N PHE A 53 25.69 5.46 -4.81
CA PHE A 53 24.59 6.35 -5.19
C PHE A 53 24.79 7.80 -4.70
N SER A 54 25.75 8.06 -3.82
CA SER A 54 26.11 9.44 -3.42
C SER A 54 26.54 10.33 -4.57
N ARG A 55 26.91 9.75 -5.70
CA ARG A 55 27.31 10.48 -6.92
C ARG A 55 26.13 10.86 -7.82
N LEU A 56 24.93 10.34 -7.52
CA LEU A 56 23.72 10.61 -8.30
C LEU A 56 23.09 11.95 -7.89
N ARG A 57 22.32 12.52 -8.80
CA ARG A 57 21.54 13.73 -8.56
C ARG A 57 20.07 13.38 -8.50
N MET A 58 19.38 13.91 -7.51
CA MET A 58 17.92 13.78 -7.44
C MET A 58 17.30 14.62 -8.57
N LEU A 59 16.47 13.97 -9.38
CA LEU A 59 15.77 14.63 -10.49
C LEU A 59 14.43 15.21 -10.04
N ARG A 60 13.67 14.44 -9.26
CA ARG A 60 12.35 14.83 -8.77
C ARG A 60 11.93 13.95 -7.60
N GLN A 61 10.90 14.41 -6.92
CA GLN A 61 10.23 13.74 -5.83
C GLN A 61 8.72 13.79 -6.09
N TRP A 62 8.02 12.75 -5.67
CA TRP A 62 6.55 12.71 -5.67
C TRP A 62 6.06 11.82 -4.53
N GLY A 63 4.81 11.98 -4.16
CA GLY A 63 4.10 11.13 -3.22
C GLY A 63 2.72 10.79 -3.76
N GLY A 64 2.01 9.94 -3.06
CA GLY A 64 0.64 9.57 -3.36
C GLY A 64 -0.16 9.38 -2.07
N VAL A 65 -1.48 9.34 -2.19
CA VAL A 65 -2.37 9.04 -1.08
C VAL A 65 -2.53 7.53 -1.00
N VAL A 66 -2.35 6.99 0.20
CA VAL A 66 -2.54 5.56 0.49
C VAL A 66 -3.84 5.41 1.27
N ASP A 67 -4.73 4.55 0.78
CA ASP A 67 -5.98 4.20 1.43
C ASP A 67 -5.79 2.99 2.35
N ILE A 68 -5.89 3.18 3.66
CA ILE A 68 -5.65 2.12 4.66
C ILE A 68 -6.93 1.90 5.45
N CYS A 69 -7.38 0.64 5.53
CA CYS A 69 -8.44 0.23 6.44
C CYS A 69 -7.92 0.08 7.87
N PRO A 70 -8.78 0.22 8.91
CA PRO A 70 -8.37 0.11 10.31
C PRO A 70 -7.71 -1.22 10.68
N ASP A 71 -8.07 -2.30 9.99
CA ASP A 71 -7.50 -3.65 10.16
C ASP A 71 -6.40 -3.98 9.13
N ALA A 72 -5.91 -2.97 8.42
CA ALA A 72 -4.90 -3.07 7.37
C ALA A 72 -5.26 -4.05 6.23
N SER A 73 -6.51 -4.51 6.15
CA SER A 73 -7.00 -5.43 5.12
C SER A 73 -7.96 -4.74 4.15
N PRO A 74 -7.96 -5.09 2.87
CA PRO A 74 -8.78 -4.42 1.86
C PRO A 74 -10.27 -4.70 2.05
N ILE A 75 -11.10 -3.96 1.34
CA ILE A 75 -12.53 -4.20 1.20
C ILE A 75 -12.79 -4.71 -0.21
N ILE A 76 -13.33 -5.91 -0.35
CA ILE A 76 -13.87 -6.45 -1.61
C ILE A 76 -15.30 -6.90 -1.30
N SER A 77 -16.26 -6.01 -1.48
CA SER A 77 -17.60 -6.21 -0.92
C SER A 77 -18.69 -5.55 -1.75
N LYS A 78 -19.88 -6.17 -1.70
CA LYS A 78 -21.11 -5.41 -1.95
C LYS A 78 -21.49 -4.60 -0.70
N THR A 79 -22.32 -3.59 -0.88
CA THR A 79 -22.86 -2.78 0.21
C THR A 79 -24.34 -3.09 0.44
N SER A 80 -24.93 -2.45 1.46
CA SER A 80 -26.38 -2.47 1.67
C SER A 80 -27.17 -1.70 0.58
N ILE A 81 -26.48 -0.87 -0.21
CA ILE A 81 -27.08 -0.11 -1.30
C ILE A 81 -27.00 -0.96 -2.56
N LYS A 82 -28.14 -1.25 -3.15
CA LYS A 82 -28.22 -2.07 -4.38
C LYS A 82 -27.39 -1.46 -5.52
N GLY A 83 -26.50 -2.27 -6.08
CA GLY A 83 -25.64 -1.87 -7.20
C GLY A 83 -24.39 -1.09 -6.81
N LEU A 84 -24.16 -0.87 -5.50
CA LEU A 84 -22.93 -0.25 -5.00
C LEU A 84 -21.99 -1.32 -4.42
N TYR A 85 -20.78 -1.38 -4.97
CA TYR A 85 -19.74 -2.32 -4.59
C TYR A 85 -18.44 -1.57 -4.29
N PHE A 86 -17.62 -2.11 -3.40
CA PHE A 86 -16.31 -1.56 -3.06
C PHE A 86 -15.18 -2.55 -3.33
N ASN A 87 -14.11 -2.04 -3.93
CA ASN A 87 -12.81 -2.70 -4.01
C ASN A 87 -11.75 -1.63 -3.71
N CYS A 88 -11.38 -1.47 -2.44
CA CYS A 88 -10.53 -0.39 -1.94
C CYS A 88 -9.82 -0.78 -0.64
N GLY A 89 -9.05 0.14 -0.07
CA GLY A 89 -8.35 -0.08 1.19
C GLY A 89 -7.12 -0.97 1.04
N TRP A 90 -6.49 -1.00 -0.13
CA TRP A 90 -5.37 -1.88 -0.45
C TRP A 90 -4.02 -1.42 0.10
N GLY A 91 -3.97 -0.25 0.68
CA GLY A 91 -2.72 0.33 1.15
C GLY A 91 -1.65 0.38 0.05
N THR A 92 -0.44 -0.03 0.37
CA THR A 92 0.67 -0.09 -0.59
C THR A 92 0.69 -1.38 -1.43
N GLY A 93 -0.22 -2.32 -1.14
CA GLY A 93 -0.28 -3.65 -1.77
C GLY A 93 -1.11 -3.74 -3.06
N GLY A 94 -1.86 -2.70 -3.40
CA GLY A 94 -2.90 -2.75 -4.42
C GLY A 94 -2.42 -3.14 -5.82
N PHE A 95 -1.28 -2.63 -6.25
CA PHE A 95 -0.76 -2.92 -7.59
C PHE A 95 -0.55 -4.42 -7.82
N LYS A 96 0.15 -5.10 -6.93
CA LYS A 96 0.42 -6.55 -7.04
C LYS A 96 -0.82 -7.41 -6.85
N ALA A 97 -1.81 -6.91 -6.11
CA ALA A 97 -3.07 -7.61 -5.86
C ALA A 97 -4.09 -7.46 -7.02
N THR A 98 -3.86 -6.55 -7.96
CA THR A 98 -4.81 -6.19 -9.03
C THR A 98 -5.41 -7.40 -9.76
N PRO A 99 -4.65 -8.40 -10.24
CA PRO A 99 -5.25 -9.52 -10.97
C PRO A 99 -6.19 -10.36 -10.11
N GLY A 100 -5.77 -10.69 -8.88
CA GLY A 100 -6.57 -11.48 -7.95
C GLY A 100 -7.80 -10.72 -7.47
N SER A 101 -7.63 -9.47 -7.03
CA SER A 101 -8.73 -8.65 -6.57
C SER A 101 -9.75 -8.36 -7.67
N GLY A 102 -9.27 -8.11 -8.90
CA GLY A 102 -10.14 -7.90 -10.06
C GLY A 102 -11.01 -9.11 -10.36
N HIS A 103 -10.43 -10.32 -10.30
CA HIS A 103 -11.19 -11.57 -10.48
C HIS A 103 -12.28 -11.75 -9.42
N LEU A 104 -11.91 -11.60 -8.14
CA LEU A 104 -12.84 -11.75 -7.02
C LEU A 104 -13.94 -10.69 -7.04
N PHE A 105 -13.59 -9.46 -7.40
CA PHE A 105 -14.53 -8.36 -7.50
C PHE A 105 -15.50 -8.54 -8.67
N ALA A 106 -15.01 -8.98 -9.84
CA ALA A 106 -15.85 -9.30 -10.97
C ALA A 106 -16.86 -10.42 -10.64
N TYR A 107 -16.42 -11.46 -9.93
CA TYR A 107 -17.32 -12.52 -9.43
C TYR A 107 -18.39 -11.93 -8.51
N THR A 108 -17.97 -11.10 -7.53
CA THR A 108 -18.88 -10.47 -6.56
C THR A 108 -19.97 -9.63 -7.25
N ILE A 109 -19.59 -8.87 -8.28
CA ILE A 109 -20.55 -8.08 -9.06
C ILE A 109 -21.49 -8.99 -9.88
N ALA A 110 -20.93 -9.97 -10.58
CA ALA A 110 -21.70 -10.82 -11.49
C ALA A 110 -22.70 -11.73 -10.78
N LYS A 111 -22.36 -12.19 -9.57
CA LYS A 111 -23.19 -13.09 -8.77
C LYS A 111 -24.00 -12.38 -7.69
N ASP A 112 -23.72 -11.12 -7.42
CA ASP A 112 -24.25 -10.36 -6.28
C ASP A 112 -24.01 -11.05 -4.92
N GLU A 113 -22.91 -11.81 -4.83
CA GLU A 113 -22.48 -12.53 -3.62
C GLU A 113 -20.95 -12.56 -3.53
N PRO A 114 -20.37 -12.63 -2.33
CA PRO A 114 -18.92 -12.73 -2.19
C PRO A 114 -18.41 -14.08 -2.68
N HIS A 115 -17.26 -14.09 -3.31
CA HIS A 115 -16.51 -15.32 -3.55
C HIS A 115 -15.97 -15.87 -2.22
N ALA A 116 -15.78 -17.18 -2.09
CA ALA A 116 -15.28 -17.82 -0.86
C ALA A 116 -13.96 -17.20 -0.35
N LEU A 117 -13.06 -16.79 -1.26
CA LEU A 117 -11.78 -16.19 -0.91
C LEU A 117 -11.87 -14.72 -0.44
N ASN A 118 -12.94 -14.01 -0.74
CA ASN A 118 -13.10 -12.62 -0.28
C ASN A 118 -14.26 -12.43 0.71
N ALA A 119 -14.85 -13.50 1.20
CA ALA A 119 -15.97 -13.43 2.13
C ALA A 119 -15.60 -12.68 3.44
N ALA A 120 -14.38 -12.86 3.92
CA ALA A 120 -13.87 -12.15 5.10
C ALA A 120 -13.65 -10.64 4.88
N PHE A 121 -13.40 -10.21 3.64
CA PHE A 121 -13.09 -8.82 3.29
C PHE A 121 -14.33 -7.96 3.05
N ASN A 122 -15.45 -8.31 3.68
CA ASN A 122 -16.70 -7.56 3.57
C ASN A 122 -16.65 -6.28 4.43
N ILE A 123 -17.38 -5.25 4.00
CA ILE A 123 -17.43 -3.96 4.70
C ILE A 123 -18.13 -4.05 6.07
N ASN A 124 -19.04 -5.00 6.25
CA ASN A 124 -19.80 -5.15 7.50
C ASN A 124 -18.92 -5.59 8.67
N ARG A 125 -17.71 -6.15 8.41
CA ARG A 125 -16.76 -6.54 9.46
C ARG A 125 -16.39 -5.40 10.41
N PHE A 126 -16.46 -4.15 9.95
CA PHE A 126 -16.24 -2.98 10.80
C PHE A 126 -17.41 -2.67 11.74
N VAL A 127 -18.61 -3.12 11.41
CA VAL A 127 -19.80 -2.97 12.24
C VAL A 127 -19.92 -4.15 13.21
N SER A 128 -19.67 -5.37 12.74
CA SER A 128 -19.73 -6.59 13.57
C SER A 128 -18.52 -6.75 14.50
N GLY A 129 -17.39 -6.13 14.17
CA GLY A 129 -16.13 -6.30 14.88
C GLY A 129 -15.32 -7.54 14.45
N ASP A 130 -15.73 -8.23 13.41
CA ASP A 130 -15.04 -9.42 12.85
C ASP A 130 -13.87 -8.98 11.95
N LEU A 131 -12.93 -8.24 12.53
CA LEU A 131 -11.78 -7.71 11.81
C LEU A 131 -10.87 -8.83 11.29
N VAL A 132 -10.26 -8.58 10.13
CA VAL A 132 -9.29 -9.52 9.56
C VAL A 132 -7.94 -9.27 10.21
N ASP A 133 -7.39 -10.28 10.87
CA ASP A 133 -6.06 -10.20 11.49
C ASP A 133 -5.00 -10.74 10.51
N GLU A 134 -4.50 -9.87 9.67
CA GLU A 134 -3.41 -10.18 8.76
C GLU A 134 -2.07 -9.75 9.38
N HIS A 135 -1.42 -10.63 10.13
CA HIS A 135 -0.11 -10.37 10.74
C HIS A 135 0.96 -9.88 9.73
N GLY A 136 0.80 -10.19 8.45
CA GLY A 136 1.70 -9.72 7.38
C GLY A 136 1.41 -8.31 6.88
N ALA A 137 0.18 -7.82 7.03
CA ALA A 137 -0.21 -6.47 6.58
C ALA A 137 0.28 -5.38 7.54
N ALA A 138 0.53 -5.72 8.80
CA ALA A 138 1.06 -4.79 9.81
C ALA A 138 2.43 -4.18 9.43
N ALA A 139 3.16 -4.77 8.49
CA ALA A 139 4.41 -4.21 7.97
C ALA A 139 4.23 -2.90 7.20
N VAL A 140 3.00 -2.51 6.89
CA VAL A 140 2.65 -1.28 6.14
C VAL A 140 2.14 -0.17 7.06
N ALA A 141 1.84 -0.49 8.31
CA ALA A 141 1.24 0.43 9.29
C ALA A 141 2.27 1.07 10.25
N HIS A 142 3.56 0.95 9.99
CA HIS A 142 4.64 1.51 10.83
C HIS A 142 5.52 2.46 10.08
#